data_f0520c72af5096fc24030e516f1f8296
#
_entry.id   f0520c72af5096fc24030e516f1f8296
#
_cell.length_a   1.000
_cell.length_b   1.000
_cell.length_c   1.000
_cell.angle_alpha   90.00
_cell.angle_beta   90.00
_cell.angle_gamma   90.00
#
_symmetry.space_group_name_H-M   'P 1'
#
loop_
_entity.id
_entity.type
_entity.pdbx_description
1 polymer ?
#
loop_
_entity_poly.entity_id
_entity_poly.type
_entity_poly.pdbx_seq_one_letter_code
_entity_poly.pdbx_strand_id
1 'polypeptide(L)'
;PLGRYFKEKKTLLMGGLIWYAFWNTLPIILSLLGLFPKPGAPSLFYLVMTSNAICSMGIGVLTVMIGSMISDITDQHEEKHGDRSEGIYFAASSFASKAIGGFGIVISGVVVDVAGIQRSATVETINPESLQTLALAMGPGVLVMIGVTVLAASFYDLSEAEHSRIRRVIAGRT
;
A
#
# COMPACT_ATOMS: atom_id res chain seq x y z
N PRO A 1 -17.25 13.47 -1.76
CA PRO A 1 -17.44 13.90 -3.15
C PRO A 1 -16.84 12.93 -4.17
N LEU A 2 -15.63 12.38 -3.93
CA LEU A 2 -14.96 11.42 -4.82
C LEU A 2 -15.74 10.09 -5.00
N GLY A 3 -16.33 9.54 -3.94
CA GLY A 3 -17.13 8.31 -3.99
C GLY A 3 -18.40 8.42 -4.85
N ARG A 4 -18.82 9.64 -5.22
CA ARG A 4 -19.97 9.87 -6.10
C ARG A 4 -19.62 9.75 -7.58
N TYR A 5 -18.32 9.93 -7.93
CA TYR A 5 -17.80 9.79 -9.30
C TYR A 5 -17.35 8.35 -9.60
N PHE A 6 -16.89 7.62 -8.61
CA PHE A 6 -16.45 6.24 -8.76
C PHE A 6 -17.49 5.33 -8.10
N LYS A 7 -18.27 4.64 -8.90
CA LYS A 7 -19.37 3.76 -8.46
C LYS A 7 -18.93 2.55 -7.61
N GLU A 8 -17.62 2.28 -7.53
CA GLU A 8 -17.11 1.14 -6.78
C GLU A 8 -15.84 1.50 -5.99
N LYS A 9 -15.86 1.26 -4.69
CA LYS A 9 -14.71 1.42 -3.78
C LYS A 9 -13.50 0.61 -4.24
N LYS A 10 -13.74 -0.57 -4.85
CA LYS A 10 -12.73 -1.42 -5.47
C LYS A 10 -11.93 -0.69 -6.54
N THR A 11 -12.58 0.08 -7.40
CA THR A 11 -11.91 0.86 -8.46
C THR A 11 -10.99 1.93 -7.87
N LEU A 12 -11.43 2.61 -6.80
CA LEU A 12 -10.59 3.59 -6.09
C LEU A 12 -9.40 2.93 -5.39
N LEU A 13 -9.62 1.77 -4.76
CA LEU A 13 -8.55 0.98 -4.14
C LEU A 13 -7.49 0.58 -5.19
N MET A 14 -7.94 0.01 -6.32
CA MET A 14 -7.05 -0.39 -7.41
C MET A 14 -6.30 0.80 -8.01
N GLY A 15 -6.99 1.92 -8.23
CA GLY A 15 -6.37 3.15 -8.70
C GLY A 15 -5.30 3.68 -7.74
N GLY A 16 -5.57 3.65 -6.44
CA GLY A 16 -4.61 4.02 -5.39
C GLY A 16 -3.39 3.10 -5.35
N LEU A 17 -3.59 1.78 -5.51
CA LEU A 17 -2.51 0.80 -5.59
C LEU A 17 -1.61 1.02 -6.82
N ILE A 18 -2.21 1.23 -8.00
CA ILE A 18 -1.47 1.50 -9.24
C ILE A 18 -0.71 2.83 -9.13
N TRP A 19 -1.36 3.86 -8.59
CA TRP A 19 -0.71 5.16 -8.34
C TRP A 19 0.49 5.03 -7.42
N TYR A 20 0.31 4.34 -6.29
CA TYR A 20 1.38 4.08 -5.33
C TYR A 20 2.51 3.29 -5.97
N ALA A 21 2.19 2.18 -6.68
CA ALA A 21 3.16 1.35 -7.38
C ALA A 21 4.01 2.16 -8.36
N PHE A 22 3.36 2.97 -9.19
CA PHE A 22 4.03 3.77 -10.21
C PHE A 22 5.00 4.78 -9.58
N TRP A 23 4.52 5.62 -8.67
CA TRP A 23 5.33 6.69 -8.09
C TRP A 23 6.40 6.20 -7.11
N ASN A 24 6.18 5.07 -6.45
CA ASN A 24 7.18 4.43 -5.60
C ASN A 24 8.33 3.84 -6.42
N THR A 25 8.02 3.17 -7.52
CA THR A 25 9.00 2.41 -8.30
C THR A 25 9.70 3.26 -9.36
N LEU A 26 9.07 4.31 -9.87
CA LEU A 26 9.59 5.16 -10.94
C LEU A 26 11.00 5.71 -10.67
N PRO A 27 11.30 6.34 -9.51
CA PRO A 27 12.65 6.86 -9.24
C PRO A 27 13.71 5.77 -9.23
N ILE A 28 13.36 4.58 -8.73
CA ILE A 28 14.26 3.44 -8.62
C ILE A 28 14.58 2.90 -10.02
N ILE A 29 13.57 2.73 -10.87
CA ILE A 29 13.77 2.29 -12.26
C ILE A 29 14.61 3.32 -13.03
N LEU A 30 14.31 4.61 -12.91
CA LEU A 30 15.09 5.66 -13.56
C LEU A 30 16.55 5.65 -13.08
N SER A 31 16.79 5.37 -11.80
CA SER A 31 18.13 5.23 -11.24
C SER A 31 18.88 4.03 -11.83
N LEU A 32 18.21 2.87 -11.95
CA LEU A 32 18.79 1.66 -12.55
C LEU A 32 19.12 1.85 -14.03
N LEU A 33 18.32 2.65 -14.74
CA LEU A 33 18.57 3.00 -16.15
C LEU A 33 19.62 4.11 -16.32
N GLY A 34 20.16 4.66 -15.23
CA GLY A 34 21.13 5.76 -15.29
C GLY A 34 20.54 7.11 -15.72
N LEU A 35 19.21 7.22 -15.76
CA LEU A 35 18.48 8.43 -16.13
C LEU A 35 18.17 9.35 -14.93
N PHE A 36 18.50 8.91 -13.72
CA PHE A 36 18.29 9.68 -12.50
C PHE A 36 19.56 10.43 -12.10
N PRO A 37 19.46 11.58 -11.43
CA PRO A 37 20.64 12.34 -10.99
C PRO A 37 21.60 11.51 -10.13
N LYS A 38 22.89 11.72 -10.32
CA LYS A 38 23.91 11.01 -9.55
C LYS A 38 23.85 11.39 -8.06
N PRO A 39 24.27 10.48 -7.15
CA PRO A 39 24.42 10.78 -5.75
C PRO A 39 25.24 12.06 -5.52
N GLY A 40 24.74 12.94 -4.64
CA GLY A 40 25.37 14.24 -4.38
C GLY A 40 24.84 15.41 -5.23
N ALA A 41 24.08 15.18 -6.28
CA ALA A 41 23.45 16.27 -7.03
C ALA A 41 22.31 16.93 -6.22
N PRO A 42 22.24 18.27 -6.11
CA PRO A 42 21.17 18.97 -5.38
C PRO A 42 19.77 18.63 -5.90
N SER A 43 19.64 18.40 -7.21
CA SER A 43 18.39 18.01 -7.86
C SER A 43 17.85 16.66 -7.39
N LEU A 44 18.73 15.76 -6.93
CA LEU A 44 18.33 14.43 -6.42
C LEU A 44 17.36 14.55 -5.25
N PHE A 45 17.69 15.44 -4.28
CA PHE A 45 16.85 15.65 -3.09
C PHE A 45 15.44 16.12 -3.47
N TYR A 46 15.34 17.12 -4.34
CA TYR A 46 14.04 17.66 -4.76
C TYR A 46 13.21 16.65 -5.53
N LEU A 47 13.83 15.86 -6.42
CA LEU A 47 13.13 14.84 -7.20
C LEU A 47 12.61 13.72 -6.31
N VAL A 48 13.42 13.23 -5.36
CA VAL A 48 13.00 12.20 -4.40
C VAL A 48 11.88 12.72 -3.49
N MET A 49 12.00 13.93 -2.96
CA MET A 49 10.98 14.54 -2.10
C MET A 49 9.65 14.72 -2.86
N THR A 50 9.70 15.24 -4.08
CA THR A 50 8.51 15.41 -4.92
C THR A 50 7.86 14.07 -5.24
N SER A 51 8.64 13.07 -5.63
CA SER A 51 8.13 11.72 -5.90
C SER A 51 7.46 11.11 -4.67
N ASN A 52 8.07 11.21 -3.49
CA ASN A 52 7.49 10.74 -2.23
C ASN A 52 6.21 11.48 -1.86
N ALA A 53 6.17 12.81 -2.04
CA ALA A 53 4.96 13.60 -1.78
C ALA A 53 3.79 13.15 -2.66
N ILE A 54 4.03 12.93 -3.95
CA ILE A 54 3.02 12.45 -4.90
C ILE A 54 2.61 11.00 -4.57
N CYS A 55 3.57 10.15 -4.23
CA CYS A 55 3.32 8.77 -3.80
C CYS A 55 2.41 8.71 -2.56
N SER A 56 2.61 9.61 -1.59
CA SER A 56 1.83 9.67 -0.35
C SER A 56 0.34 9.96 -0.58
N MET A 57 -0.03 10.61 -1.68
CA MET A 57 -1.45 10.80 -2.05
C MET A 57 -2.15 9.45 -2.28
N GLY A 58 -1.46 8.48 -2.89
CA GLY A 58 -1.96 7.12 -3.06
C GLY A 58 -2.21 6.42 -1.72
N ILE A 59 -1.29 6.54 -0.77
CA ILE A 59 -1.43 5.96 0.58
C ILE A 59 -2.67 6.52 1.28
N GLY A 60 -2.91 7.82 1.17
CA GLY A 60 -4.11 8.46 1.72
C GLY A 60 -5.41 7.86 1.17
N VAL A 61 -5.49 7.64 -0.14
CA VAL A 61 -6.64 6.99 -0.78
C VAL A 61 -6.80 5.56 -0.28
N LEU A 62 -5.71 4.78 -0.22
CA LEU A 62 -5.73 3.40 0.26
C LEU A 62 -6.24 3.29 1.69
N THR A 63 -5.75 4.14 2.59
CA THR A 63 -6.15 4.15 4.00
C THR A 63 -7.65 4.41 4.17
N VAL A 64 -8.18 5.40 3.46
CA VAL A 64 -9.61 5.74 3.51
C VAL A 64 -10.46 4.60 2.92
N MET A 65 -10.03 4.01 1.82
CA MET A 65 -10.77 2.92 1.17
C MET A 65 -10.80 1.66 2.03
N ILE A 66 -9.68 1.26 2.62
CA ILE A 66 -9.61 0.10 3.52
C ILE A 66 -10.55 0.29 4.72
N GLY A 67 -10.49 1.44 5.39
CA GLY A 67 -11.40 1.74 6.50
C GLY A 67 -12.88 1.69 6.11
N SER A 68 -13.22 2.24 4.94
CA SER A 68 -14.57 2.19 4.41
C SER A 68 -15.03 0.77 4.06
N MET A 69 -14.15 -0.07 3.51
CA MET A 69 -14.47 -1.47 3.17
C MET A 69 -14.65 -2.32 4.44
N ILE A 70 -13.89 -2.05 5.51
CA ILE A 70 -14.08 -2.72 6.81
C ILE A 70 -15.47 -2.37 7.38
N SER A 71 -15.89 -1.11 7.29
CA SER A 71 -17.25 -0.73 7.71
C SER A 71 -18.33 -1.44 6.91
N ASP A 72 -18.14 -1.63 5.59
CA ASP A 72 -19.09 -2.36 4.75
C ASP A 72 -19.21 -3.84 5.17
N ILE A 73 -18.08 -4.47 5.53
CA ILE A 73 -18.06 -5.86 6.05
C ILE A 73 -18.79 -5.92 7.40
N THR A 74 -18.62 -4.92 8.25
CA THR A 74 -19.33 -4.83 9.54
C THR A 74 -20.83 -4.73 9.36
N ASP A 75 -21.29 -3.88 8.43
CA ASP A 75 -22.72 -3.76 8.10
C ASP A 75 -23.28 -5.10 7.53
N GLN A 76 -22.49 -5.81 6.72
CA GLN A 76 -22.87 -7.14 6.21
C GLN A 76 -22.98 -8.19 7.34
N HIS A 77 -22.08 -8.11 8.32
CA HIS A 77 -22.15 -8.99 9.50
C HIS A 77 -23.42 -8.73 10.32
N GLU A 78 -23.72 -7.46 10.56
CA GLU A 78 -24.92 -7.04 11.29
C GLU A 78 -26.21 -7.48 10.59
N GLU A 79 -26.27 -7.39 9.25
CA GLU A 79 -27.42 -7.88 8.49
C GLU A 79 -27.65 -9.38 8.72
N LYS A 80 -26.57 -10.19 8.72
CA LYS A 80 -26.65 -11.64 8.82
C LYS A 80 -26.86 -12.17 10.24
N HIS A 81 -26.24 -11.55 11.24
CA HIS A 81 -26.17 -12.09 12.60
C HIS A 81 -26.97 -11.25 13.62
N GLY A 82 -27.32 -10.01 13.27
CA GLY A 82 -28.11 -9.12 14.13
C GLY A 82 -27.32 -8.37 15.19
N ASP A 83 -25.97 -8.57 15.26
CA ASP A 83 -25.07 -7.89 16.18
C ASP A 83 -24.01 -7.08 15.42
N ARG A 84 -23.65 -5.92 15.99
CA ARG A 84 -22.66 -5.02 15.40
C ARG A 84 -21.28 -5.25 15.99
N SER A 85 -20.46 -6.02 15.31
CA SER A 85 -19.12 -6.43 15.76
C SER A 85 -17.99 -5.53 15.23
N GLU A 86 -18.22 -4.21 15.09
CA GLU A 86 -17.30 -3.24 14.47
C GLU A 86 -15.92 -3.25 15.15
N GLY A 87 -15.88 -3.30 16.48
CA GLY A 87 -14.63 -3.34 17.24
C GLY A 87 -13.75 -4.54 16.92
N ILE A 88 -14.35 -5.70 16.65
CA ILE A 88 -13.60 -6.93 16.32
C ILE A 88 -12.92 -6.78 14.94
N TYR A 89 -13.63 -6.26 13.94
CA TYR A 89 -13.08 -6.07 12.59
C TYR A 89 -11.94 -5.04 12.57
N PHE A 90 -12.10 -3.91 13.26
CA PHE A 90 -11.03 -2.90 13.36
C PHE A 90 -9.84 -3.41 14.20
N ALA A 91 -10.09 -4.17 15.28
CA ALA A 91 -9.02 -4.80 16.05
C ALA A 91 -8.24 -5.81 15.22
N ALA A 92 -8.92 -6.68 14.44
CA ALA A 92 -8.30 -7.64 13.55
C ALA A 92 -7.46 -6.94 12.46
N SER A 93 -7.98 -5.87 11.86
CA SER A 93 -7.25 -5.05 10.87
C SER A 93 -6.01 -4.40 11.50
N SER A 94 -6.13 -3.84 12.69
CA SER A 94 -5.00 -3.24 13.41
C SER A 94 -3.94 -4.27 13.78
N PHE A 95 -4.35 -5.45 14.22
CA PHE A 95 -3.44 -6.57 14.50
C PHE A 95 -2.70 -7.01 13.23
N ALA A 96 -3.42 -7.23 12.14
CA ALA A 96 -2.83 -7.61 10.84
C ALA A 96 -1.82 -6.56 10.37
N SER A 97 -2.15 -5.27 10.45
CA SER A 97 -1.25 -4.18 10.06
C SER A 97 0.04 -4.15 10.88
N LYS A 98 -0.05 -4.37 12.20
CA LYS A 98 1.12 -4.44 13.08
C LYS A 98 1.96 -5.68 12.81
N ALA A 99 1.32 -6.83 12.60
CA ALA A 99 2.01 -8.07 12.26
C ALA A 99 2.78 -7.94 10.94
N ILE A 100 2.12 -7.41 9.88
CA ILE A 100 2.75 -7.17 8.58
C ILE A 100 3.92 -6.17 8.72
N GLY A 101 3.76 -5.11 9.53
CA GLY A 101 4.85 -4.16 9.81
C GLY A 101 6.05 -4.83 10.46
N GLY A 102 5.83 -5.73 11.44
CA GLY A 102 6.88 -6.53 12.06
C GLY A 102 7.60 -7.44 11.05
N PHE A 103 6.86 -8.17 10.22
CA PHE A 103 7.45 -8.97 9.14
C PHE A 103 8.23 -8.10 8.14
N GLY A 104 7.74 -6.92 7.80
CA GLY A 104 8.43 -5.98 6.93
C GLY A 104 9.81 -5.58 7.45
N ILE A 105 9.95 -5.35 8.75
CA ILE A 105 11.24 -5.03 9.38
C ILE A 105 12.20 -6.22 9.24
N VAL A 106 11.74 -7.45 9.49
CA VAL A 106 12.57 -8.65 9.34
C VAL A 106 13.02 -8.84 7.89
N ILE A 107 12.10 -8.74 6.94
CA ILE A 107 12.42 -8.83 5.51
C ILE A 107 13.42 -7.75 5.10
N SER A 108 13.25 -6.50 5.57
CA SER A 108 14.19 -5.42 5.29
C SER A 108 15.58 -5.73 5.82
N GLY A 109 15.69 -6.31 7.02
CA GLY A 109 16.98 -6.77 7.58
C GLY A 109 17.65 -7.81 6.69
N VAL A 110 16.89 -8.82 6.27
CA VAL A 110 17.41 -9.86 5.35
C VAL A 110 17.87 -9.27 4.02
N VAL A 111 17.11 -8.33 3.45
CA VAL A 111 17.50 -7.65 2.19
C VAL A 111 18.80 -6.88 2.35
N VAL A 112 18.99 -6.18 3.47
CA VAL A 112 20.22 -5.43 3.77
C VAL A 112 21.41 -6.40 3.95
N ASP A 113 21.20 -7.51 4.64
CA ASP A 113 22.24 -8.54 4.85
C ASP A 113 22.64 -9.21 3.52
N VAL A 114 21.67 -9.56 2.68
CA VAL A 114 21.92 -10.13 1.34
C VAL A 114 22.62 -9.13 0.42
N ALA A 115 22.31 -7.84 0.56
CA ALA A 115 23.01 -6.77 -0.16
C ALA A 115 24.46 -6.57 0.33
N GLY A 116 24.87 -7.23 1.41
CA GLY A 116 26.23 -7.13 1.95
C GLY A 116 26.56 -5.77 2.58
N ILE A 117 25.54 -5.04 3.04
CA ILE A 117 25.73 -3.72 3.65
C ILE A 117 26.07 -3.89 5.12
N GLN A 118 27.28 -3.46 5.49
CA GLN A 118 27.73 -3.51 6.88
C GLN A 118 27.03 -2.44 7.72
N ARG A 119 26.77 -2.74 9.00
CA ARG A 119 26.11 -1.80 9.93
C ARG A 119 26.86 -0.48 10.14
N SER A 120 28.18 -0.48 9.89
CA SER A 120 29.04 0.69 9.96
C SER A 120 29.27 1.38 8.60
N ALA A 121 28.58 0.94 7.54
CA ALA A 121 28.79 1.49 6.22
C ALA A 121 28.32 2.95 6.14
N THR A 122 29.15 3.81 5.58
CA THR A 122 28.81 5.18 5.20
C THR A 122 28.48 5.23 3.71
N VAL A 123 27.83 6.30 3.27
CA VAL A 123 27.46 6.50 1.85
C VAL A 123 28.67 6.33 0.92
N GLU A 124 29.87 6.65 1.40
CA GLU A 124 31.13 6.58 0.64
C GLU A 124 31.72 5.16 0.59
N THR A 125 31.35 4.30 1.55
CA THR A 125 31.91 2.94 1.66
C THR A 125 30.98 1.84 1.14
N ILE A 126 29.78 2.19 0.71
CA ILE A 126 28.80 1.22 0.16
C ILE A 126 29.22 0.82 -1.25
N ASN A 127 29.37 -0.48 -1.49
CA ASN A 127 29.68 -1.02 -2.80
C ASN A 127 28.51 -0.74 -3.79
N PRO A 128 28.78 -0.33 -5.05
CA PRO A 128 27.76 -0.16 -6.08
C PRO A 128 26.87 -1.40 -6.31
N GLU A 129 27.42 -2.60 -6.18
CA GLU A 129 26.66 -3.86 -6.29
C GLU A 129 25.59 -3.99 -5.16
N SER A 130 25.94 -3.58 -3.94
CA SER A 130 25.00 -3.55 -2.81
C SER A 130 23.83 -2.59 -3.07
N LEU A 131 24.12 -1.43 -3.68
CA LEU A 131 23.09 -0.46 -4.07
C LEU A 131 22.18 -1.02 -5.17
N GLN A 132 22.72 -1.77 -6.14
CA GLN A 132 21.91 -2.42 -7.17
C GLN A 132 21.00 -3.50 -6.58
N THR A 133 21.50 -4.31 -5.65
CA THR A 133 20.71 -5.33 -4.95
C THR A 133 19.54 -4.68 -4.19
N LEU A 134 19.80 -3.60 -3.46
CA LEU A 134 18.75 -2.83 -2.80
C LEU A 134 17.74 -2.24 -3.79
N ALA A 135 18.21 -1.67 -4.90
CA ALA A 135 17.36 -1.09 -5.91
C ALA A 135 16.46 -2.16 -6.57
N LEU A 136 16.98 -3.36 -6.82
CA LEU A 136 16.20 -4.49 -7.34
C LEU A 136 15.15 -4.98 -6.32
N ALA A 137 15.49 -5.03 -5.03
CA ALA A 137 14.54 -5.41 -3.99
C ALA A 137 13.44 -4.35 -3.80
N MET A 138 13.80 -3.08 -3.81
CA MET A 138 12.87 -1.96 -3.57
C MET A 138 12.06 -1.56 -4.82
N GLY A 139 12.55 -1.83 -6.02
CA GLY A 139 11.85 -1.57 -7.28
C GLY A 139 11.02 -2.79 -7.71
N PRO A 140 11.61 -3.74 -8.47
CA PRO A 140 10.90 -4.93 -8.95
C PRO A 140 10.32 -5.80 -7.83
N GLY A 141 11.01 -5.93 -6.68
CA GLY A 141 10.52 -6.71 -5.54
C GLY A 141 9.22 -6.15 -4.95
N VAL A 142 9.12 -4.84 -4.80
CA VAL A 142 7.89 -4.18 -4.33
C VAL A 142 6.77 -4.34 -5.37
N LEU A 143 7.05 -4.29 -6.67
CA LEU A 143 6.03 -4.53 -7.71
C LEU A 143 5.41 -5.92 -7.61
N VAL A 144 6.20 -6.95 -7.28
CA VAL A 144 5.68 -8.30 -7.03
C VAL A 144 4.69 -8.30 -5.86
N MET A 145 5.04 -7.63 -4.75
CA MET A 145 4.16 -7.52 -3.57
C MET A 145 2.86 -6.76 -3.90
N ILE A 146 2.95 -5.69 -4.68
CA ILE A 146 1.77 -4.95 -5.16
C ILE A 146 0.92 -5.84 -6.07
N GLY A 147 1.53 -6.63 -6.96
CA GLY A 147 0.83 -7.60 -7.79
C GLY A 147 0.03 -8.61 -6.96
N VAL A 148 0.62 -9.15 -5.89
CA VAL A 148 -0.08 -10.04 -4.94
C VAL A 148 -1.24 -9.29 -4.26
N THR A 149 -1.04 -8.04 -3.86
CA THR A 149 -2.10 -7.22 -3.24
C THR A 149 -3.25 -6.95 -4.20
N VAL A 150 -2.96 -6.63 -5.46
CA VAL A 150 -3.95 -6.44 -6.52
C VAL A 150 -4.73 -7.73 -6.76
N LEU A 151 -4.04 -8.87 -6.81
CA LEU A 151 -4.68 -10.17 -6.95
C LEU A 151 -5.60 -10.46 -5.75
N ALA A 152 -5.14 -10.26 -4.53
CA ALA A 152 -5.96 -10.43 -3.33
C ALA A 152 -7.19 -9.49 -3.33
N ALA A 153 -7.01 -8.21 -3.69
CA ALA A 153 -8.09 -7.25 -3.80
C ALA A 153 -9.10 -7.61 -4.92
N SER A 154 -8.71 -8.39 -5.93
CA SER A 154 -9.62 -8.83 -6.98
C SER A 154 -10.70 -9.79 -6.47
N PHE A 155 -10.44 -10.53 -5.37
CA PHE A 155 -11.40 -11.41 -4.73
C PHE A 155 -12.42 -10.67 -3.85
N TYR A 156 -12.27 -9.37 -3.63
CA TYR A 156 -13.28 -8.58 -2.92
C TYR A 156 -14.49 -8.34 -3.83
N ASP A 157 -15.66 -8.82 -3.41
CA ASP A 157 -16.85 -8.94 -4.28
C ASP A 157 -18.07 -8.12 -3.79
N LEU A 158 -17.91 -7.32 -2.71
CA LEU A 158 -19.00 -6.51 -2.20
C LEU A 158 -19.20 -5.26 -3.06
N SER A 159 -20.24 -5.27 -3.91
CA SER A 159 -20.60 -4.13 -4.75
C SER A 159 -21.32 -3.03 -3.96
N GLU A 160 -21.25 -1.78 -4.44
CA GLU A 160 -21.97 -0.65 -3.82
C GLU A 160 -23.50 -0.87 -3.81
N ALA A 161 -24.03 -1.54 -4.82
CA ALA A 161 -25.45 -1.87 -4.92
C ALA A 161 -25.87 -2.82 -3.77
N GLU A 162 -25.06 -3.84 -3.49
CA GLU A 162 -25.30 -4.80 -2.41
C GLU A 162 -25.18 -4.11 -1.05
N HIS A 163 -24.14 -3.27 -0.84
CA HIS A 163 -23.99 -2.49 0.37
C HIS A 163 -25.17 -1.53 0.61
N SER A 164 -25.68 -0.88 -0.44
CA SER A 164 -26.85 -0.02 -0.35
C SER A 164 -28.14 -0.79 0.01
N ARG A 165 -28.23 -2.04 -0.43
CA ARG A 165 -29.31 -2.97 -0.06
C ARG A 165 -29.23 -3.32 1.43
N ILE A 166 -28.05 -3.73 1.89
CA ILE A 166 -27.78 -4.10 3.29
C ILE A 166 -28.15 -2.95 4.24
N ARG A 167 -27.70 -1.74 3.95
CA ARG A 167 -28.03 -0.56 4.77
C ARG A 167 -29.54 -0.31 4.88
N ARG A 168 -30.28 -0.49 3.80
CA ARG A 168 -31.77 -0.35 3.84
C ARG A 168 -32.43 -1.41 4.71
N VAL A 169 -31.92 -2.63 4.69
CA VAL A 169 -32.43 -3.72 5.52
C VAL A 169 -32.17 -3.44 7.01
N ILE A 170 -30.96 -2.98 7.36
CA ILE A 170 -30.61 -2.63 8.75
C ILE A 170 -31.46 -1.46 9.25
N ALA A 171 -31.59 -0.40 8.45
CA ALA A 171 -32.42 0.77 8.83
C ALA A 171 -33.91 0.45 8.97
N GLY A 172 -34.42 -0.59 8.34
CA GLY A 172 -35.80 -1.05 8.52
C GLY A 172 -36.03 -1.94 9.74
N ARG A 173 -34.98 -2.31 10.47
CA ARG A 173 -35.05 -3.11 11.71
C ARG A 173 -35.03 -2.26 12.99
N THR A 174 -34.64 -0.97 12.86
CA THR A 174 -34.67 0.03 13.94
C THR A 174 -35.96 0.82 13.91
#